data_ce94b775f1af4ea852e58cd0b0b5a8c6
#
_entry.id   ce94b775f1af4ea852e58cd0b0b5a8c6
#
_cell.length_a   1.000
_cell.length_b   1.000
_cell.length_c   1.000
_cell.angle_alpha   90.00
_cell.angle_beta   90.00
_cell.angle_gamma   90.00
#
_symmetry.space_group_name_H-M   'P 1'
#
loop_
_entity.id
_entity.type
_entity.pdbx_description
1 polymer ?
#
loop_
_entity_poly.entity_id
_entity_poly.type
_entity_poly.pdbx_seq_one_letter_code
_entity_poly.pdbx_strand_id
1 'polypeptide(L)'
;MTNDKIIQFQSGFNTAFINSDTNSNLAYRPQFIYNNNKDGQKVFSAIEDELCKCDSFTISVAFITRGGITPLLQTLKELERRGIPGRILTTDYLTFSDPVALDTLAGLSNVELRMYQTERAGNGFHTKGYIFQNKEEYRFIIGSSNLTQDALTRNMEWNTKLVSTDLSLIHI
;
A
#
# COMPACT_ATOMS: atom_id res chain seq x y z
N MET A 1 8.29 -20.11 10.97
CA MET A 1 7.56 -19.19 11.86
C MET A 1 7.48 -19.80 13.25
N THR A 2 7.69 -19.01 14.31
CA THR A 2 7.55 -19.53 15.68
C THR A 2 6.08 -19.71 16.02
N ASN A 3 5.76 -20.71 16.87
CA ASN A 3 4.39 -21.00 17.31
C ASN A 3 3.71 -19.77 17.94
N ASP A 4 4.48 -18.93 18.65
CA ASP A 4 4.00 -17.68 19.24
C ASP A 4 3.50 -16.66 18.19
N LYS A 5 4.14 -16.56 17.03
CA LYS A 5 3.67 -15.68 15.95
C LYS A 5 2.32 -16.14 15.41
N ILE A 6 2.13 -17.44 15.21
CA ILE A 6 0.85 -18.00 14.75
C ILE A 6 -0.28 -17.68 15.72
N ILE A 7 -0.03 -17.84 17.02
CA ILE A 7 -1.00 -17.54 18.08
C ILE A 7 -1.35 -16.05 18.07
N GLN A 8 -0.36 -15.16 17.89
CA GLN A 8 -0.58 -13.70 17.83
C GLN A 8 -1.40 -13.30 16.59
N PHE A 9 -1.15 -13.93 15.44
CA PHE A 9 -1.97 -13.73 14.24
C PHE A 9 -3.42 -14.18 14.47
N GLN A 10 -3.63 -15.39 14.99
CA GLN A 10 -4.98 -15.90 15.28
C GLN A 10 -5.71 -14.99 16.27
N SER A 11 -5.04 -14.56 17.34
CA SER A 11 -5.60 -13.61 18.31
C SER A 11 -5.95 -12.29 17.65
N GLY A 12 -5.07 -11.75 16.80
CA GLY A 12 -5.30 -10.51 16.05
C GLY A 12 -6.54 -10.59 15.16
N PHE A 13 -6.70 -11.70 14.42
CA PHE A 13 -7.89 -11.92 13.59
C PHE A 13 -9.17 -12.07 14.41
N ASN A 14 -9.12 -12.82 15.49
CA ASN A 14 -10.30 -13.05 16.33
C ASN A 14 -10.79 -11.77 17.02
N THR A 15 -9.93 -10.80 17.21
CA THR A 15 -10.28 -9.55 17.91
C THR A 15 -10.44 -8.35 16.97
N ALA A 16 -10.05 -8.49 15.70
CA ALA A 16 -10.14 -7.43 14.71
C ALA A 16 -11.59 -7.03 14.46
N PHE A 17 -11.88 -5.73 14.58
CA PHE A 17 -13.19 -5.12 14.31
C PHE A 17 -14.37 -5.61 15.18
N ILE A 18 -14.23 -6.69 15.93
CA ILE A 18 -15.36 -7.39 16.55
C ILE A 18 -15.32 -7.30 18.09
N ASN A 19 -14.13 -7.28 18.68
CA ASN A 19 -14.01 -7.28 20.13
C ASN A 19 -12.90 -6.33 20.61
N SER A 20 -13.30 -5.26 21.30
CA SER A 20 -12.38 -4.28 21.89
C SER A 20 -11.78 -4.75 23.23
N ASP A 21 -12.39 -5.78 23.87
CA ASP A 21 -12.05 -6.20 25.22
C ASP A 21 -10.87 -7.18 25.27
N THR A 22 -10.44 -7.67 24.11
CA THR A 22 -9.32 -8.61 24.02
C THR A 22 -8.06 -7.88 23.59
N ASN A 23 -7.03 -7.89 24.44
CA ASN A 23 -5.70 -7.36 24.12
C ASN A 23 -5.01 -8.27 23.10
N SER A 24 -4.87 -7.81 21.86
CA SER A 24 -4.04 -8.43 20.84
C SER A 24 -2.87 -7.53 20.48
N ASN A 25 -1.80 -8.14 19.97
CA ASN A 25 -0.67 -7.37 19.48
C ASN A 25 -1.10 -6.49 18.28
N LEU A 26 -1.06 -5.17 18.47
CA LEU A 26 -1.46 -4.19 17.44
C LEU A 26 -0.69 -4.33 16.13
N ALA A 27 0.53 -4.88 16.16
CA ALA A 27 1.32 -5.10 14.95
C ALA A 27 0.70 -6.12 13.99
N TYR A 28 -0.12 -7.05 14.50
CA TYR A 28 -0.75 -8.12 13.71
C TYR A 28 -2.26 -7.98 13.61
N ARG A 29 -2.83 -7.04 14.33
CA ARG A 29 -4.26 -6.78 14.29
C ARG A 29 -4.64 -6.09 12.98
N PRO A 30 -5.68 -6.55 12.27
CA PRO A 30 -6.27 -5.78 11.19
C PRO A 30 -6.65 -4.37 11.65
N GLN A 31 -6.30 -3.38 10.86
CA GLN A 31 -6.52 -1.97 11.17
C GLN A 31 -7.34 -1.31 10.07
N PHE A 32 -8.25 -0.46 10.47
CA PHE A 32 -8.96 0.41 9.55
C PHE A 32 -8.16 1.70 9.36
N ILE A 33 -7.80 2.01 8.12
CA ILE A 33 -6.98 3.17 7.76
C ILE A 33 -7.85 4.17 6.98
N TYR A 34 -7.94 5.38 7.47
CA TYR A 34 -8.71 6.46 6.87
C TYR A 34 -8.06 7.82 7.15
N ASN A 35 -8.48 8.84 6.41
CA ASN A 35 -8.02 10.19 6.68
C ASN A 35 -8.91 10.82 7.77
N ASN A 36 -8.30 11.25 8.86
CA ASN A 36 -8.96 11.99 9.93
C ASN A 36 -8.11 13.19 10.34
N ASN A 37 -8.53 14.38 9.94
CA ASN A 37 -7.80 15.60 10.25
C ASN A 37 -7.79 15.97 11.72
N LYS A 38 -8.81 15.53 12.49
CA LYS A 38 -8.91 15.83 13.94
C LYS A 38 -7.86 15.06 14.73
N ASP A 39 -7.65 13.79 14.37
CA ASP A 39 -6.74 12.89 15.08
C ASP A 39 -5.37 12.79 14.38
N GLY A 40 -5.17 13.58 13.31
CA GLY A 40 -3.92 13.57 12.55
C GLY A 40 -3.68 12.29 11.73
N GLN A 41 -4.66 11.40 11.64
CA GLN A 41 -4.52 10.16 10.85
C GLN A 41 -4.56 10.45 9.36
N LYS A 42 -3.65 9.85 8.63
CA LYS A 42 -3.55 9.93 7.16
C LYS A 42 -3.27 8.55 6.59
N VAL A 43 -3.91 8.24 5.45
CA VAL A 43 -3.54 7.07 4.64
C VAL A 43 -2.08 7.14 4.23
N PHE A 44 -1.60 8.33 3.90
CA PHE A 44 -0.20 8.63 3.61
C PHE A 44 0.75 8.08 4.68
N SER A 45 0.52 8.41 5.96
CA SER A 45 1.41 8.00 7.06
C SER A 45 1.48 6.48 7.20
N ALA A 46 0.36 5.79 7.01
CA ALA A 46 0.34 4.33 7.06
C ALA A 46 1.14 3.68 5.93
N ILE A 47 1.09 4.24 4.72
CA ILE A 47 1.86 3.77 3.56
C ILE A 47 3.36 4.08 3.78
N GLU A 48 3.70 5.30 4.20
CA GLU A 48 5.08 5.71 4.45
C GLU A 48 5.74 4.86 5.53
N ASP A 49 5.04 4.59 6.62
CA ASP A 49 5.53 3.74 7.71
C ASP A 49 5.88 2.32 7.25
N GLU A 50 5.11 1.75 6.33
CA GLU A 50 5.41 0.42 5.80
C GLU A 50 6.54 0.47 4.76
N LEU A 51 6.61 1.49 3.91
CA LEU A 51 7.72 1.71 2.98
C LEU A 51 9.05 1.81 3.72
N CYS A 52 9.10 2.54 4.82
CA CYS A 52 10.32 2.70 5.61
C CYS A 52 10.89 1.38 6.18
N LYS A 53 10.03 0.36 6.36
CA LYS A 53 10.35 -0.90 7.03
C LYS A 53 10.48 -2.09 6.07
N CYS A 54 10.07 -1.94 4.82
CA CYS A 54 9.99 -3.06 3.88
C CYS A 54 11.35 -3.46 3.29
N ASP A 55 11.43 -4.72 2.88
CA ASP A 55 12.51 -5.29 2.06
C ASP A 55 12.13 -5.33 0.57
N SER A 56 10.85 -5.21 0.26
CA SER A 56 10.31 -4.97 -1.09
C SER A 56 8.89 -4.42 -1.01
N PHE A 57 8.44 -3.76 -2.09
CA PHE A 57 7.07 -3.25 -2.16
C PHE A 57 6.43 -3.47 -3.53
N THR A 58 5.11 -3.59 -3.54
CA THR A 58 4.29 -3.59 -4.76
C THR A 58 3.10 -2.66 -4.55
N ILE A 59 2.91 -1.74 -5.48
CA ILE A 59 1.78 -0.80 -5.49
C ILE A 59 0.96 -1.06 -6.74
N SER A 60 -0.34 -1.30 -6.58
CA SER A 60 -1.28 -1.48 -7.69
C SER A 60 -2.42 -0.48 -7.52
N VAL A 61 -2.42 0.58 -8.32
CA VAL A 61 -3.39 1.67 -8.21
C VAL A 61 -3.84 2.15 -9.59
N ALA A 62 -5.11 2.54 -9.71
CA ALA A 62 -5.63 3.03 -10.98
C ALA A 62 -5.02 4.39 -11.36
N PHE A 63 -4.83 5.30 -10.40
CA PHE A 63 -4.37 6.65 -10.69
C PHE A 63 -3.18 7.06 -9.85
N ILE A 64 -2.22 7.72 -10.52
CA ILE A 64 -1.01 8.27 -9.90
C ILE A 64 -0.90 9.73 -10.30
N THR A 65 -0.78 10.63 -9.32
CA THR A 65 -0.57 12.06 -9.56
C THR A 65 0.72 12.56 -8.94
N ARG A 66 1.23 13.67 -9.45
CA ARG A 66 2.40 14.34 -8.87
C ARG A 66 2.20 14.65 -7.38
N GLY A 67 1.02 15.18 -7.01
CA GLY A 67 0.70 15.45 -5.62
C GLY A 67 0.66 14.21 -4.73
N GLY A 68 0.33 13.04 -5.30
CA GLY A 68 0.36 11.77 -4.58
C GLY A 68 1.76 11.24 -4.32
N ILE A 69 2.68 11.37 -5.30
CA ILE A 69 4.05 10.87 -5.14
C ILE A 69 4.98 11.84 -4.41
N THR A 70 4.76 13.16 -4.54
CA THR A 70 5.66 14.19 -3.98
C THR A 70 6.00 13.96 -2.51
N PRO A 71 5.05 13.71 -1.60
CA PRO A 71 5.38 13.48 -0.20
C PRO A 71 6.14 12.18 0.04
N LEU A 72 6.04 11.19 -0.87
CA LEU A 72 6.74 9.90 -0.77
C LEU A 72 8.11 9.90 -1.46
N LEU A 73 8.46 10.94 -2.23
CA LEU A 73 9.68 10.95 -3.04
C LEU A 73 10.96 10.78 -2.23
N GLN A 74 11.04 11.37 -1.05
CA GLN A 74 12.21 11.22 -0.20
C GLN A 74 12.36 9.77 0.26
N THR A 75 11.28 9.14 0.70
CA THR A 75 11.25 7.73 1.09
C THR A 75 11.59 6.81 -0.06
N LEU A 76 11.01 7.05 -1.25
CA LEU A 76 11.30 6.25 -2.46
C LEU A 76 12.77 6.37 -2.89
N LYS A 77 13.38 7.56 -2.83
CA LYS A 77 14.81 7.76 -3.10
C LYS A 77 15.70 7.08 -2.05
N GLU A 78 15.29 7.05 -0.80
CA GLU A 78 16.02 6.32 0.23
C GLU A 78 15.94 4.80 -0.01
N LEU A 79 14.78 4.28 -0.45
CA LEU A 79 14.65 2.89 -0.87
C LEU A 79 15.53 2.57 -2.08
N GLU A 80 15.59 3.48 -3.07
CA GLU A 80 16.50 3.38 -4.20
C GLU A 80 17.96 3.28 -3.74
N ARG A 81 18.39 4.20 -2.88
CA ARG A 81 19.75 4.20 -2.33
C ARG A 81 20.10 2.90 -1.58
N ARG A 82 19.12 2.29 -0.96
CA ARG A 82 19.25 1.00 -0.24
C ARG A 82 19.10 -0.21 -1.16
N GLY A 83 18.76 -0.03 -2.43
CA GLY A 83 18.52 -1.10 -3.39
C GLY A 83 17.27 -1.95 -3.08
N ILE A 84 16.29 -1.38 -2.38
CA ILE A 84 15.03 -2.07 -2.04
C ILE A 84 14.14 -2.13 -3.28
N PRO A 85 13.84 -3.32 -3.83
CA PRO A 85 13.09 -3.43 -5.06
C PRO A 85 11.62 -3.04 -4.90
N GLY A 86 11.10 -2.31 -5.88
CA GLY A 86 9.71 -1.90 -5.95
C GLY A 86 9.06 -2.26 -7.27
N ARG A 87 7.78 -2.59 -7.25
CA ARG A 87 6.93 -2.77 -8.43
C ARG A 87 5.73 -1.87 -8.34
N ILE A 88 5.42 -1.16 -9.42
CA ILE A 88 4.24 -0.29 -9.48
C ILE A 88 3.46 -0.64 -10.74
N LEU A 89 2.18 -0.95 -10.57
CA LEU A 89 1.22 -1.17 -11.64
C LEU A 89 0.15 -0.08 -11.60
N THR A 90 -0.04 0.60 -12.71
CA THR A 90 -1.11 1.58 -12.92
C THR A 90 -1.82 1.32 -14.24
N THR A 91 -2.74 2.17 -14.66
CA THR A 91 -3.49 2.01 -15.90
C THR A 91 -3.48 3.27 -16.77
N ASP A 92 -3.67 3.08 -18.06
CA ASP A 92 -3.92 4.13 -19.05
C ASP A 92 -5.37 4.65 -19.05
N TYR A 93 -6.22 4.08 -18.21
CA TYR A 93 -7.65 4.41 -18.18
C TYR A 93 -7.89 5.90 -17.94
N LEU A 94 -8.62 6.52 -18.87
CA LEU A 94 -9.03 7.93 -18.89
C LEU A 94 -7.86 8.94 -18.76
N THR A 95 -6.61 8.53 -18.93
CA THR A 95 -5.43 9.40 -18.83
C THR A 95 -5.34 10.21 -17.52
N PHE A 96 -5.90 9.68 -16.42
CA PHE A 96 -5.90 10.37 -15.12
C PHE A 96 -4.56 10.32 -14.40
N SER A 97 -3.64 9.43 -14.81
CA SER A 97 -2.29 9.42 -14.24
C SER A 97 -1.46 10.55 -14.86
N ASP A 98 -0.75 11.29 -14.00
CA ASP A 98 0.12 12.41 -14.40
C ASP A 98 1.41 11.86 -15.06
N PRO A 99 1.69 12.17 -16.35
CA PRO A 99 2.88 11.69 -17.03
C PRO A 99 4.19 12.03 -16.31
N VAL A 100 4.29 13.22 -15.70
CA VAL A 100 5.50 13.63 -14.96
C VAL A 100 5.69 12.79 -13.71
N ALA A 101 4.58 12.39 -13.06
CA ALA A 101 4.65 11.45 -11.94
C ALA A 101 5.14 10.07 -12.39
N LEU A 102 4.63 9.58 -13.52
CA LEU A 102 5.05 8.30 -14.08
C LEU A 102 6.53 8.33 -14.49
N ASP A 103 6.98 9.37 -15.18
CA ASP A 103 8.40 9.54 -15.54
C ASP A 103 9.30 9.60 -14.31
N THR A 104 8.84 10.28 -13.24
CA THR A 104 9.59 10.35 -11.99
C THR A 104 9.75 8.97 -11.35
N LEU A 105 8.68 8.16 -11.33
CA LEU A 105 8.74 6.80 -10.78
C LEU A 105 9.56 5.85 -11.67
N ALA A 106 9.42 5.96 -12.99
CA ALA A 106 10.20 5.18 -13.94
C ALA A 106 11.71 5.50 -13.90
N GLY A 107 12.06 6.72 -13.46
CA GLY A 107 13.45 7.16 -13.28
C GLY A 107 14.14 6.56 -12.04
N LEU A 108 13.40 5.95 -11.11
CA LEU A 108 13.99 5.27 -9.95
C LEU A 108 14.54 3.89 -10.36
N SER A 109 15.83 3.67 -10.16
CA SER A 109 16.54 2.46 -10.63
C SER A 109 16.08 1.15 -9.97
N ASN A 110 15.45 1.25 -8.80
CA ASN A 110 14.91 0.12 -8.03
C ASN A 110 13.43 -0.15 -8.29
N VAL A 111 12.75 0.65 -9.14
CA VAL A 111 11.31 0.56 -9.38
C VAL A 111 11.03 0.01 -10.79
N GLU A 112 10.27 -1.06 -10.86
CA GLU A 112 9.66 -1.54 -12.10
C GLU A 112 8.25 -0.95 -12.22
N LEU A 113 8.08 0.04 -13.11
CA LEU A 113 6.77 0.63 -13.41
C LEU A 113 6.15 -0.06 -14.63
N ARG A 114 4.92 -0.53 -14.49
CA ARG A 114 4.11 -1.12 -15.58
C ARG A 114 2.77 -0.41 -15.71
N MET A 115 2.28 -0.35 -16.94
CA MET A 115 0.98 0.21 -17.28
C MET A 115 0.06 -0.86 -17.86
N TYR A 116 -1.08 -1.07 -17.22
CA TYR A 116 -2.14 -1.94 -17.71
C TYR A 116 -2.92 -1.21 -18.81
N GLN A 117 -2.90 -1.77 -20.00
CA GLN A 117 -3.59 -1.22 -21.18
C GLN A 117 -5.01 -1.75 -21.23
N THR A 118 -5.98 -0.94 -20.80
CA THR A 118 -7.39 -1.34 -20.66
C THR A 118 -8.05 -1.71 -22.00
N GLU A 119 -7.79 -0.96 -23.04
CA GLU A 119 -8.33 -1.25 -24.38
C GLU A 119 -7.80 -2.59 -24.91
N ARG A 120 -6.51 -2.86 -24.77
CA ARG A 120 -5.88 -4.09 -25.25
C ARG A 120 -6.32 -5.32 -24.45
N ALA A 121 -6.52 -5.16 -23.15
CA ALA A 121 -6.90 -6.25 -22.25
C ALA A 121 -8.41 -6.55 -22.31
N GLY A 122 -9.23 -5.61 -22.77
CA GLY A 122 -10.68 -5.74 -22.80
C GLY A 122 -11.38 -5.71 -21.44
N ASN A 123 -10.63 -5.40 -20.36
CA ASN A 123 -11.12 -5.35 -18.99
C ASN A 123 -10.73 -4.04 -18.31
N GLY A 124 -11.59 -3.55 -17.42
CA GLY A 124 -11.28 -2.39 -16.58
C GLY A 124 -10.21 -2.70 -15.52
N PHE A 125 -9.46 -1.69 -15.11
CA PHE A 125 -8.49 -1.76 -14.03
C PHE A 125 -8.80 -0.68 -13.00
N HIS A 126 -9.13 -1.09 -11.77
CA HIS A 126 -9.50 -0.14 -10.71
C HIS A 126 -9.03 -0.58 -9.33
N THR A 127 -7.88 -1.27 -9.28
CA THR A 127 -7.29 -1.74 -8.02
C THR A 127 -6.71 -0.58 -7.21
N LYS A 128 -6.68 -0.72 -5.89
CA LYS A 128 -5.95 0.13 -4.96
C LYS A 128 -5.42 -0.76 -3.85
N GLY A 129 -4.20 -1.20 -4.06
CA GLY A 129 -3.50 -2.10 -3.16
C GLY A 129 -2.04 -1.71 -3.00
N TYR A 130 -1.57 -1.75 -1.77
CA TYR A 130 -0.19 -1.51 -1.40
C TYR A 130 0.28 -2.72 -0.62
N ILE A 131 1.35 -3.37 -1.06
CA ILE A 131 1.89 -4.59 -0.48
C ILE A 131 3.33 -4.33 -0.10
N PHE A 132 3.69 -4.67 1.12
CA PHE A 132 5.02 -4.49 1.66
C PHE A 132 5.48 -5.82 2.23
N GLN A 133 6.63 -6.29 1.80
CA GLN A 133 7.28 -7.46 2.37
C GLN A 133 8.32 -7.01 3.39
N ASN A 134 8.30 -7.63 4.55
CA ASN A 134 9.33 -7.48 5.57
C ASN A 134 9.69 -8.88 6.07
N LYS A 135 10.83 -9.43 5.62
CA LYS A 135 11.26 -10.81 5.85
C LYS A 135 10.21 -11.82 5.39
N GLU A 136 9.59 -12.53 6.33
CA GLU A 136 8.56 -13.54 6.06
C GLU A 136 7.14 -12.98 6.17
N GLU A 137 6.99 -11.68 6.45
CA GLU A 137 5.69 -11.04 6.65
C GLU A 137 5.34 -10.17 5.45
N TYR A 138 4.08 -10.23 5.06
CA TYR A 138 3.48 -9.33 4.07
C TYR A 138 2.47 -8.45 4.76
N ARG A 139 2.54 -7.16 4.51
CA ARG A 139 1.61 -6.16 5.00
C ARG A 139 0.87 -5.56 3.83
N PHE A 140 -0.44 -5.53 3.93
CA PHE A 140 -1.32 -5.09 2.85
C PHE A 140 -2.13 -3.89 3.32
N ILE A 141 -2.20 -2.86 2.48
CA ILE A 141 -3.20 -1.80 2.62
C ILE A 141 -4.06 -1.87 1.37
N ILE A 142 -5.32 -2.26 1.53
CA ILE A 142 -6.26 -2.45 0.43
C ILE A 142 -7.51 -1.63 0.71
N GLY A 143 -8.00 -0.91 -0.29
CA GLY A 143 -9.21 -0.11 -0.14
C GLY A 143 -9.52 0.81 -1.30
N SER A 144 -9.89 2.05 -1.01
CA SER A 144 -10.33 3.01 -2.00
C SER A 144 -9.24 3.99 -2.47
N SER A 145 -8.10 4.07 -1.78
CA SER A 145 -7.11 5.14 -1.99
C SER A 145 -6.21 4.90 -3.20
N ASN A 146 -6.33 5.75 -4.21
CA ASN A 146 -5.34 5.90 -5.26
C ASN A 146 -4.07 6.62 -4.77
N LEU A 147 -3.00 6.62 -5.56
CA LEU A 147 -1.77 7.36 -5.28
C LEU A 147 -1.92 8.82 -5.72
N THR A 148 -2.87 9.51 -5.08
CA THR A 148 -3.20 10.93 -5.33
C THR A 148 -3.17 11.70 -4.02
N GLN A 149 -2.86 13.00 -4.07
CA GLN A 149 -2.77 13.82 -2.85
C GLN A 149 -4.03 13.75 -2.00
N ASP A 150 -5.18 13.93 -2.63
CA ASP A 150 -6.45 14.00 -1.90
C ASP A 150 -6.83 12.65 -1.30
N ALA A 151 -6.63 11.54 -2.03
CA ALA A 151 -6.88 10.20 -1.49
C ALA A 151 -5.97 9.88 -0.30
N LEU A 152 -4.71 10.31 -0.35
CA LEU A 152 -3.73 10.02 0.70
C LEU A 152 -3.87 10.91 1.95
N THR A 153 -4.50 12.11 1.82
CA THR A 153 -4.42 13.11 2.90
C THR A 153 -5.73 13.78 3.30
N ARG A 154 -6.75 13.81 2.44
CA ARG A 154 -7.95 14.66 2.62
C ARG A 154 -9.28 13.95 2.47
N ASN A 155 -9.41 13.16 1.38
CA ASN A 155 -10.68 12.50 1.06
C ASN A 155 -11.08 11.51 2.15
N MET A 156 -12.39 11.28 2.26
CA MET A 156 -12.90 10.14 3.02
C MET A 156 -12.57 8.86 2.26
N GLU A 157 -11.53 8.19 2.70
CA GLU A 157 -11.07 6.94 2.13
C GLU A 157 -11.19 5.82 3.16
N TRP A 158 -11.53 4.64 2.70
CA TRP A 158 -11.61 3.44 3.53
C TRP A 158 -10.60 2.42 3.05
N ASN A 159 -9.67 2.11 3.92
CA ASN A 159 -8.67 1.09 3.66
C ASN A 159 -8.54 0.16 4.86
N THR A 160 -8.18 -1.06 4.59
CA THR A 160 -7.85 -2.06 5.62
C THR A 160 -6.39 -2.43 5.51
N LYS A 161 -5.69 -2.39 6.64
CA LYS A 161 -4.33 -2.91 6.77
C LYS A 161 -4.39 -4.31 7.37
N LEU A 162 -3.80 -5.25 6.68
CA LEU A 162 -3.72 -6.66 7.06
C LEU A 162 -2.25 -7.10 7.11
N VAL A 163 -1.99 -8.15 7.86
CA VAL A 163 -0.68 -8.81 7.92
C VAL A 163 -0.86 -10.29 7.61
N SER A 164 -0.02 -10.85 6.77
CA SER A 164 0.00 -12.27 6.43
C SER A 164 1.43 -12.76 6.30
N THR A 165 1.61 -14.06 6.33
CA THR A 165 2.87 -14.74 6.02
C THR A 165 2.79 -15.51 4.71
N ASP A 166 1.66 -15.45 4.03
CA ASP A 166 1.42 -16.12 2.76
C ASP A 166 0.78 -15.14 1.76
N LEU A 167 1.39 -15.04 0.58
CA LEU A 167 0.85 -14.27 -0.54
C LEU A 167 -0.28 -14.98 -1.29
N SER A 168 -0.55 -16.25 -1.00
CA SER A 168 -1.59 -17.03 -1.71
C SER A 168 -2.98 -16.43 -1.58
N LEU A 169 -3.20 -15.54 -0.63
CA LEU A 169 -4.46 -14.81 -0.44
C LEU A 169 -4.67 -13.67 -1.44
N ILE A 170 -3.64 -13.26 -2.19
CA ILE A 170 -3.72 -12.15 -3.14
C ILE A 170 -3.11 -12.61 -4.47
N HIS A 171 -3.97 -13.02 -5.38
CA HIS A 171 -3.59 -13.22 -6.78
C HIS A 171 -3.49 -11.86 -7.48
N ILE A 172 -2.30 -11.28 -7.50
CA ILE A 172 -1.98 -10.06 -8.24
C ILE A 172 -1.11 -10.42 -9.43
#